data_096b604bb153a8f6cbddf42085186b42
#
_entry.id   096b604bb153a8f6cbddf42085186b42
#
_cell.length_a   1.000
_cell.length_b   1.000
_cell.length_c   1.000
_cell.angle_alpha   90.00
_cell.angle_beta   90.00
_cell.angle_gamma   90.00
#
_symmetry.space_group_name_H-M   'P 1'
#
loop_
_entity.id
_entity.type
_entity.pdbx_description
1 polymer ?
#
loop_
_entity_poly.entity_id
_entity_poly.type
_entity_poly.pdbx_seq_one_letter_code
_entity_poly.pdbx_strand_id
1 'polypeptide(L)'
;MVAILVASLISAVSEYGSNKAFQRMQEESSKINIKVKRNGNITEIPIDDIVVGDIVLLSSGDKVPADITIISGKLSVDESSLNGEAKEVYKEKVNDINKPMDINKIYRGTTIYDGDASGVVTKVGMDTLYGKMAKSLVEKEEDSPLKIRLTNLAKIISRIGYVAATMIALSLIHIS
;
A
#
# COMPACT_ATOMS: atom_id res chain seq x y z
N MET A 1 40.73 -2.13 -17.77
CA MET A 1 39.45 -1.99 -18.49
C MET A 1 38.60 -3.28 -18.37
N VAL A 2 39.10 -4.46 -18.74
CA VAL A 2 38.34 -5.73 -18.67
C VAL A 2 37.86 -6.05 -17.25
N ALA A 3 38.69 -5.88 -16.23
CA ALA A 3 38.32 -6.13 -14.83
C ALA A 3 37.14 -5.27 -14.34
N ILE A 4 37.06 -4.00 -14.78
CA ILE A 4 35.95 -3.10 -14.43
C ILE A 4 34.64 -3.56 -15.09
N LEU A 5 34.68 -4.00 -16.34
CA LEU A 5 33.51 -4.52 -17.04
C LEU A 5 33.01 -5.81 -16.38
N VAL A 6 33.91 -6.71 -16.01
CA VAL A 6 33.54 -7.96 -15.30
C VAL A 6 32.93 -7.65 -13.94
N ALA A 7 33.53 -6.74 -13.15
CA ALA A 7 33.00 -6.34 -11.86
C ALA A 7 31.61 -5.70 -11.96
N SER A 8 31.40 -4.83 -12.96
CA SER A 8 30.09 -4.20 -13.20
C SER A 8 29.03 -5.23 -13.61
N LEU A 9 29.40 -6.22 -14.41
CA LEU A 9 28.50 -7.29 -14.83
C LEU A 9 28.09 -8.16 -13.63
N ILE A 10 29.05 -8.54 -12.78
CA ILE A 10 28.79 -9.33 -11.56
C ILE A 10 27.89 -8.55 -10.61
N SER A 11 28.14 -7.23 -10.40
CA SER A 11 27.28 -6.38 -9.59
C SER A 11 25.85 -6.32 -10.13
N ALA A 12 25.67 -6.10 -11.42
CA ALA A 12 24.34 -6.01 -12.04
C ALA A 12 23.55 -7.32 -11.92
N VAL A 13 24.23 -8.47 -12.14
CA VAL A 13 23.60 -9.79 -11.99
C VAL A 13 23.22 -10.07 -10.53
N SER A 14 24.11 -9.72 -9.59
CA SER A 14 23.87 -9.88 -8.15
C SER A 14 22.70 -9.02 -7.68
N GLU A 15 22.63 -7.76 -8.11
CA GLU A 15 21.54 -6.84 -7.78
C GLU A 15 20.20 -7.32 -8.34
N TYR A 16 20.18 -7.79 -9.60
CA TYR A 16 18.98 -8.35 -10.22
C TYR A 16 18.48 -9.61 -9.46
N GLY A 17 19.38 -10.50 -9.08
CA GLY A 17 19.06 -11.72 -8.32
C GLY A 17 18.50 -11.39 -6.93
N SER A 18 19.13 -10.44 -6.24
CA SER A 18 18.69 -9.99 -4.91
C SER A 18 17.31 -9.35 -4.93
N ASN A 19 17.06 -8.45 -5.88
CA ASN A 19 15.75 -7.79 -6.03
C ASN A 19 14.63 -8.80 -6.34
N LYS A 20 14.90 -9.79 -7.21
CA LYS A 20 13.94 -10.84 -7.54
C LYS A 20 13.64 -11.76 -6.35
N ALA A 21 14.64 -12.10 -5.55
CA ALA A 21 14.45 -12.88 -4.33
C ALA A 21 13.64 -12.11 -3.29
N PHE A 22 13.91 -10.81 -3.11
CA PHE A 22 13.16 -9.94 -2.20
C PHE A 22 11.70 -9.79 -2.63
N GLN A 23 11.42 -9.61 -3.92
CA GLN A 23 10.05 -9.56 -4.45
C GLN A 23 9.29 -10.85 -4.17
N ARG A 24 9.90 -12.02 -4.40
CA ARG A 24 9.28 -13.32 -4.09
C ARG A 24 8.97 -13.48 -2.60
N MET A 25 9.89 -13.07 -1.72
CA MET A 25 9.64 -13.10 -0.27
C MET A 25 8.50 -12.17 0.13
N GLN A 26 8.39 -10.99 -0.48
CA GLN A 26 7.26 -10.08 -0.26
C GLN A 26 5.94 -10.68 -0.76
N GLU A 27 5.91 -11.27 -1.94
CA GLU A 27 4.74 -11.94 -2.50
C GLU A 27 4.28 -13.12 -1.64
N GLU A 28 5.20 -13.91 -1.10
CA GLU A 28 4.88 -15.03 -0.20
C GLU A 28 4.39 -14.54 1.17
N SER A 29 4.97 -13.47 1.71
CA SER A 29 4.54 -12.87 2.98
C SER A 29 3.21 -12.12 2.90
N SER A 30 2.80 -11.71 1.70
CA SER A 30 1.55 -10.98 1.47
C SER A 30 0.34 -11.90 1.23
N LYS A 31 0.54 -13.22 1.11
CA LYS A 31 -0.55 -14.19 0.95
C LYS A 31 -1.25 -14.46 2.28
N ILE A 32 -1.87 -13.44 2.83
CA ILE A 32 -2.79 -13.60 3.95
C ILE A 32 -4.09 -14.17 3.38
N ASN A 33 -4.45 -15.37 3.82
CA ASN A 33 -5.73 -15.98 3.47
C ASN A 33 -6.79 -15.59 4.49
N ILE A 34 -8.02 -15.50 4.06
CA ILE A 34 -9.16 -15.24 4.90
C ILE A 34 -10.30 -16.17 4.58
N LYS A 35 -11.07 -16.51 5.62
CA LYS A 35 -12.24 -17.38 5.49
C LYS A 35 -13.44 -16.58 5.01
N VAL A 36 -13.98 -16.98 3.87
CA VAL A 36 -15.20 -16.39 3.31
C VAL A 36 -16.27 -17.45 3.15
N LYS A 37 -17.53 -17.05 3.32
CA LYS A 37 -18.69 -17.91 3.09
C LYS A 37 -19.35 -17.50 1.78
N ARG A 38 -19.20 -18.35 0.75
CA ARG A 38 -19.82 -18.20 -0.57
C ARG A 38 -20.72 -19.40 -0.85
N ASN A 39 -21.95 -19.16 -1.30
CA ASN A 39 -22.93 -20.24 -1.63
C ASN A 39 -23.14 -21.27 -0.49
N GLY A 40 -23.08 -20.81 0.76
CA GLY A 40 -23.25 -21.68 1.93
C GLY A 40 -21.99 -22.40 2.41
N ASN A 41 -20.93 -22.44 1.60
CA ASN A 41 -19.65 -23.07 1.91
C ASN A 41 -18.62 -22.08 2.43
N ILE A 42 -17.79 -22.51 3.38
CA ILE A 42 -16.65 -21.74 3.89
C ILE A 42 -15.42 -22.17 3.09
N THR A 43 -14.75 -21.18 2.49
CA THR A 43 -13.50 -21.38 1.74
C THR A 43 -12.47 -20.34 2.21
N GLU A 44 -11.19 -20.71 2.19
CA GLU A 44 -10.10 -19.78 2.38
C GLU A 44 -9.68 -19.22 1.02
N ILE A 45 -9.62 -17.90 0.94
CA ILE A 45 -9.16 -17.21 -0.28
C ILE A 45 -8.09 -16.19 0.09
N PRO A 46 -7.18 -15.85 -0.85
CA PRO A 46 -6.27 -14.73 -0.68
C PRO A 46 -7.03 -13.42 -0.43
N ILE A 47 -6.45 -12.54 0.37
CA ILE A 47 -7.06 -11.25 0.74
C ILE A 47 -7.36 -10.39 -0.49
N ASP A 48 -6.58 -10.55 -1.57
CA ASP A 48 -6.73 -9.80 -2.82
C ASP A 48 -7.92 -10.27 -3.68
N ASP A 49 -8.46 -11.46 -3.39
CA ASP A 49 -9.60 -12.05 -4.11
C ASP A 49 -10.95 -11.75 -3.45
N ILE A 50 -10.95 -10.91 -2.41
CA ILE A 50 -12.16 -10.47 -1.71
C ILE A 50 -12.91 -9.45 -2.56
N VAL A 51 -14.22 -9.65 -2.68
CA VAL A 51 -15.12 -8.75 -3.41
C VAL A 51 -16.23 -8.21 -2.51
N VAL A 52 -16.82 -7.10 -2.92
CA VAL A 52 -17.99 -6.53 -2.25
C VAL A 52 -19.15 -7.53 -2.28
N GLY A 53 -19.77 -7.75 -1.12
CA GLY A 53 -20.85 -8.71 -0.93
C GLY A 53 -20.40 -10.06 -0.36
N ASP A 54 -19.09 -10.34 -0.29
CA ASP A 54 -18.59 -11.53 0.42
C ASP A 54 -18.95 -11.49 1.90
N ILE A 55 -19.26 -12.66 2.47
CA ILE A 55 -19.40 -12.82 3.91
C ILE A 55 -18.07 -13.33 4.45
N VAL A 56 -17.38 -12.49 5.22
CA VAL A 56 -16.10 -12.82 5.83
C VAL A 56 -16.33 -13.31 7.25
N LEU A 57 -15.59 -14.36 7.65
CA LEU A 57 -15.52 -14.87 9.02
C LEU A 57 -14.25 -14.29 9.64
N LEU A 58 -14.40 -13.67 10.78
CA LEU A 58 -13.35 -12.93 11.48
C LEU A 58 -13.19 -13.49 12.90
N SER A 59 -11.96 -13.72 13.30
CA SER A 59 -11.60 -14.25 14.61
C SER A 59 -10.47 -13.45 15.24
N SER A 60 -10.25 -13.60 16.52
CA SER A 60 -9.16 -12.96 17.26
C SER A 60 -7.81 -13.19 16.59
N GLY A 61 -7.02 -12.12 16.42
CA GLY A 61 -5.72 -12.11 15.73
C GLY A 61 -5.80 -11.83 14.24
N ASP A 62 -6.96 -11.88 13.62
CA ASP A 62 -7.11 -11.60 12.19
C ASP A 62 -6.93 -10.11 11.89
N LYS A 63 -6.32 -9.82 10.73
CA LYS A 63 -6.33 -8.49 10.13
C LYS A 63 -7.55 -8.33 9.23
N VAL A 64 -8.27 -7.24 9.43
CA VAL A 64 -9.46 -6.92 8.63
C VAL A 64 -9.06 -6.54 7.19
N PRO A 65 -9.55 -7.29 6.18
CA PRO A 65 -9.08 -7.16 4.80
C PRO A 65 -9.73 -6.03 4.01
N ALA A 66 -10.92 -5.63 4.42
CA ALA A 66 -11.81 -4.73 3.70
C ALA A 66 -12.67 -3.93 4.68
N ASP A 67 -13.44 -2.96 4.20
CA ASP A 67 -14.47 -2.35 5.05
C ASP A 67 -15.68 -3.28 5.12
N ILE A 68 -16.07 -3.67 6.32
CA ILE A 68 -17.03 -4.74 6.60
C ILE A 68 -18.13 -4.23 7.53
N THR A 69 -19.36 -4.66 7.28
CA THR A 69 -20.48 -4.46 8.20
C THR A 69 -20.81 -5.78 8.90
N ILE A 70 -20.78 -5.78 10.23
CA ILE A 70 -21.06 -6.97 11.06
C ILE A 70 -22.52 -7.35 10.93
N ILE A 71 -22.76 -8.63 10.60
CA ILE A 71 -24.10 -9.23 10.49
C ILE A 71 -24.39 -10.24 11.59
N SER A 72 -23.36 -10.78 12.25
CA SER A 72 -23.49 -11.72 13.37
C SER A 72 -22.23 -11.68 14.23
N GLY A 73 -22.39 -11.95 15.51
CA GLY A 73 -21.29 -11.98 16.48
C GLY A 73 -20.95 -10.63 17.06
N LYS A 74 -19.89 -10.60 17.84
CA LYS A 74 -19.30 -9.42 18.49
C LYS A 74 -17.80 -9.59 18.57
N LEU A 75 -17.06 -8.48 18.47
CA LEU A 75 -15.61 -8.49 18.58
C LEU A 75 -15.10 -7.15 19.10
N SER A 76 -13.88 -7.11 19.54
CA SER A 76 -13.14 -5.88 19.79
C SER A 76 -12.02 -5.73 18.78
N VAL A 77 -11.77 -4.51 18.34
CA VAL A 77 -10.77 -4.18 17.32
C VAL A 77 -9.83 -3.10 17.82
N ASP A 78 -8.59 -3.19 17.36
CA ASP A 78 -7.61 -2.12 17.44
C ASP A 78 -7.67 -1.28 16.15
N GLU A 79 -8.10 -0.03 16.28
CA GLU A 79 -8.20 0.94 15.19
C GLU A 79 -6.99 1.88 15.10
N SER A 80 -5.89 1.59 15.82
CA SER A 80 -4.68 2.45 15.85
C SER A 80 -4.07 2.69 14.47
N SER A 81 -4.24 1.76 13.55
CA SER A 81 -3.81 1.91 12.15
C SER A 81 -4.54 3.01 11.37
N LEU A 82 -5.71 3.46 11.87
CA LEU A 82 -6.55 4.48 11.22
C LEU A 82 -6.44 5.85 11.90
N ASN A 83 -6.47 5.87 13.23
CA ASN A 83 -6.53 7.11 14.02
C ASN A 83 -5.26 7.37 14.85
N GLY A 84 -4.32 6.41 14.90
CA GLY A 84 -3.09 6.50 15.68
C GLY A 84 -3.29 6.28 17.19
N GLU A 85 -4.51 6.03 17.65
CA GLU A 85 -4.83 5.80 19.06
C GLU A 85 -4.97 4.30 19.32
N ALA A 86 -4.09 3.73 20.12
CA ALA A 86 -4.21 2.34 20.59
C ALA A 86 -5.34 2.23 21.59
N LYS A 87 -6.56 2.09 21.09
CA LYS A 87 -7.76 1.93 21.90
C LYS A 87 -8.59 0.76 21.38
N GLU A 88 -8.96 -0.10 22.28
CA GLU A 88 -9.89 -1.18 21.99
C GLU A 88 -11.31 -0.63 21.78
N VAL A 89 -11.91 -0.96 20.62
CA VAL A 89 -13.25 -0.53 20.23
C VAL A 89 -14.15 -1.73 20.07
N TYR A 90 -15.24 -1.79 20.83
CA TYR A 90 -16.21 -2.85 20.71
C TYR A 90 -17.11 -2.66 19.50
N LYS A 91 -17.29 -3.74 18.75
CA LYS A 91 -18.12 -3.80 17.55
C LYS A 91 -19.07 -4.99 17.64
N GLU A 92 -20.33 -4.76 17.31
CA GLU A 92 -21.36 -5.80 17.32
C GLU A 92 -22.41 -5.58 16.23
N LYS A 93 -23.20 -6.61 15.97
CA LYS A 93 -24.37 -6.47 15.09
C LYS A 93 -25.35 -5.48 15.68
N VAL A 94 -25.79 -4.52 14.87
CA VAL A 94 -26.83 -3.56 15.23
C VAL A 94 -28.16 -4.04 14.71
N ASN A 95 -29.11 -4.26 15.64
CA ASN A 95 -30.52 -4.53 15.33
C ASN A 95 -31.41 -3.30 15.59
N ASP A 96 -30.89 -2.26 16.24
CA ASP A 96 -31.62 -1.07 16.67
C ASP A 96 -31.19 0.14 15.85
N ILE A 97 -32.17 0.78 15.22
CA ILE A 97 -31.97 1.99 14.38
C ILE A 97 -31.45 3.19 15.21
N ASN A 98 -31.64 3.18 16.52
CA ASN A 98 -31.19 4.25 17.42
C ASN A 98 -29.74 4.12 17.88
N LYS A 99 -29.05 3.01 17.61
CA LYS A 99 -27.63 2.85 17.92
C LYS A 99 -26.76 3.54 16.84
N PRO A 100 -25.59 4.09 17.23
CA PRO A 100 -24.65 4.68 16.26
C PRO A 100 -24.27 3.67 15.18
N MET A 101 -24.35 4.07 13.90
CA MET A 101 -24.06 3.19 12.77
C MET A 101 -22.59 2.72 12.70
N ASP A 102 -21.70 3.32 13.49
CA ASP A 102 -20.28 2.94 13.53
C ASP A 102 -19.97 1.72 14.40
N ILE A 103 -20.94 1.31 15.25
CA ILE A 103 -20.77 0.16 16.14
C ILE A 103 -20.72 -1.17 15.38
N ASN A 104 -21.32 -1.24 14.19
CA ASN A 104 -21.36 -2.44 13.35
C ASN A 104 -20.37 -2.39 12.19
N LYS A 105 -19.56 -1.34 12.08
CA LYS A 105 -18.59 -1.19 11.00
C LYS A 105 -17.18 -1.45 11.50
N ILE A 106 -16.45 -2.24 10.76
CA ILE A 106 -15.02 -2.45 10.91
C ILE A 106 -14.32 -2.11 9.59
N TYR A 107 -13.11 -1.61 9.70
CA TYR A 107 -12.40 -1.01 8.59
C TYR A 107 -11.15 -1.80 8.22
N ARG A 108 -10.77 -1.76 6.95
CA ARG A 108 -9.54 -2.36 6.46
C ARG A 108 -8.33 -1.87 7.27
N GLY A 109 -7.45 -2.83 7.62
CA GLY A 109 -6.19 -2.55 8.30
C GLY A 109 -6.26 -2.58 9.82
N THR A 110 -7.46 -2.64 10.42
CA THR A 110 -7.62 -2.88 11.85
C THR A 110 -7.31 -4.33 12.19
N THR A 111 -6.95 -4.59 13.44
CA THR A 111 -6.66 -5.93 13.95
C THR A 111 -7.72 -6.33 14.96
N ILE A 112 -8.21 -7.56 14.87
CA ILE A 112 -9.19 -8.08 15.84
C ILE A 112 -8.44 -8.49 17.10
N TYR A 113 -8.79 -7.85 18.21
CA TYR A 113 -8.16 -8.11 19.50
C TYR A 113 -8.79 -9.33 20.17
N ASP A 114 -10.12 -9.39 20.21
CA ASP A 114 -10.86 -10.50 20.84
C ASP A 114 -12.23 -10.67 20.19
N GLY A 115 -12.77 -11.89 20.26
CA GLY A 115 -14.08 -12.25 19.80
C GLY A 115 -14.12 -12.78 18.38
N ASP A 116 -15.33 -13.19 17.97
CA ASP A 116 -15.64 -13.75 16.65
C ASP A 116 -16.86 -13.07 16.07
N ALA A 117 -16.80 -12.76 14.78
CA ALA A 117 -17.92 -12.19 14.05
C ALA A 117 -17.92 -12.63 12.59
N SER A 118 -19.08 -12.50 11.96
CA SER A 118 -19.19 -12.52 10.51
C SER A 118 -19.76 -11.20 10.01
N GLY A 119 -19.25 -10.76 8.87
CA GLY A 119 -19.65 -9.49 8.28
C GLY A 119 -19.66 -9.53 6.78
N VAL A 120 -20.44 -8.62 6.18
CA VAL A 120 -20.51 -8.42 4.74
C VAL A 120 -19.51 -7.35 4.33
N VAL A 121 -18.71 -7.66 3.31
CA VAL A 121 -17.77 -6.71 2.70
C VAL A 121 -18.55 -5.62 1.97
N THR A 122 -18.29 -4.37 2.32
CA THR A 122 -18.95 -3.19 1.75
C THR A 122 -18.06 -2.41 0.80
N LYS A 123 -16.72 -2.40 1.05
CA LYS A 123 -15.73 -1.74 0.20
C LYS A 123 -14.42 -2.52 0.21
N VAL A 124 -13.72 -2.51 -0.92
CA VAL A 124 -12.42 -3.20 -1.10
C VAL A 124 -11.37 -2.25 -1.68
N GLY A 125 -10.10 -2.60 -1.51
CA GLY A 125 -8.98 -1.92 -2.15
C GLY A 125 -8.89 -0.43 -1.82
N MET A 126 -8.82 0.41 -2.85
CA MET A 126 -8.69 1.87 -2.73
C MET A 126 -9.98 2.58 -2.32
N ASP A 127 -11.14 1.92 -2.41
CA ASP A 127 -12.42 2.48 -2.00
C ASP A 127 -12.67 2.39 -0.49
N THR A 128 -11.87 1.58 0.22
CA THR A 128 -11.90 1.50 1.68
C THR A 128 -11.48 2.82 2.32
N LEU A 129 -11.81 3.00 3.61
CA LEU A 129 -11.35 4.16 4.37
C LEU A 129 -9.82 4.29 4.36
N TYR A 130 -9.13 3.16 4.62
CA TYR A 130 -7.67 3.09 4.58
C TYR A 130 -7.10 3.43 3.18
N GLY A 131 -7.71 2.89 2.12
CA GLY A 131 -7.29 3.17 0.74
C GLY A 131 -7.40 4.64 0.37
N LYS A 132 -8.47 5.30 0.78
CA LYS A 132 -8.66 6.75 0.57
C LYS A 132 -7.63 7.59 1.32
N MET A 133 -7.29 7.22 2.56
CA MET A 133 -6.23 7.88 3.33
C MET A 133 -4.88 7.72 2.63
N ALA A 134 -4.53 6.51 2.21
CA ALA A 134 -3.29 6.24 1.47
C ALA A 134 -3.20 7.06 0.18
N LYS A 135 -4.28 7.12 -0.59
CA LYS A 135 -4.36 7.94 -1.81
C LYS A 135 -4.13 9.42 -1.54
N SER A 136 -4.75 9.96 -0.49
CA SER A 136 -4.60 11.39 -0.14
C SER A 136 -3.19 11.75 0.31
N LEU A 137 -2.41 10.79 0.83
CA LEU A 137 -1.00 10.99 1.18
C LEU A 137 -0.12 11.03 -0.07
N VAL A 138 -0.40 10.16 -1.05
CA VAL A 138 0.35 10.12 -2.32
C VAL A 138 0.06 11.36 -3.18
N GLU A 139 -1.21 11.77 -3.25
CA GLU A 139 -1.62 12.98 -4.02
C GLU A 139 -1.07 14.28 -3.43
N LYS A 140 -0.66 14.32 -2.16
CA LYS A 140 -0.06 15.47 -1.49
C LYS A 140 1.46 15.59 -1.66
N GLU A 141 2.14 14.66 -2.30
CA GLU A 141 3.53 14.86 -2.70
C GLU A 141 3.62 15.79 -3.93
N GLU A 142 3.19 17.03 -3.76
CA GLU A 142 3.70 18.11 -4.60
C GLU A 142 5.23 18.13 -4.47
N ASP A 143 5.92 18.15 -5.60
CA ASP A 143 7.38 18.22 -5.62
C ASP A 143 7.84 19.30 -4.63
N SER A 144 8.64 18.91 -3.65
CA SER A 144 9.17 19.83 -2.64
C SER A 144 9.70 21.08 -3.33
N PRO A 145 9.41 22.31 -2.82
CA PRO A 145 9.93 23.55 -3.39
C PRO A 145 11.45 23.54 -3.60
N LEU A 146 12.16 22.78 -2.76
CA LEU A 146 13.60 22.55 -2.90
C LEU A 146 13.92 21.72 -4.14
N LYS A 147 13.16 20.63 -4.41
CA LYS A 147 13.36 19.77 -5.59
C LYS A 147 13.11 20.55 -6.89
N ILE A 148 12.08 21.38 -6.91
CA ILE A 148 11.77 22.26 -8.06
C ILE A 148 12.93 23.25 -8.30
N ARG A 149 13.44 23.89 -7.24
CA ARG A 149 14.56 24.82 -7.35
C ARG A 149 15.84 24.12 -7.82
N LEU A 150 16.16 22.95 -7.28
CA LEU A 150 17.34 22.18 -7.68
C LEU A 150 17.23 21.72 -9.13
N THR A 151 16.07 21.28 -9.57
CA THR A 151 15.83 20.89 -10.97
C THR A 151 16.00 22.09 -11.92
N ASN A 152 15.52 23.26 -11.54
CA ASN A 152 15.70 24.48 -12.34
C ASN A 152 17.16 24.92 -12.41
N LEU A 153 17.89 24.86 -11.31
CA LEU A 153 19.33 25.12 -11.28
C LEU A 153 20.10 24.13 -12.16
N ALA A 154 19.79 22.85 -12.07
CA ALA A 154 20.41 21.82 -12.93
C ALA A 154 20.17 22.10 -14.42
N LYS A 155 18.96 22.52 -14.80
CA LYS A 155 18.64 22.93 -16.20
C LYS A 155 19.45 24.13 -16.65
N ILE A 156 19.64 25.15 -15.80
CA ILE A 156 20.44 26.34 -16.12
C ILE A 156 21.90 25.96 -16.33
N ILE A 157 22.47 25.19 -15.41
CA ILE A 157 23.87 24.72 -15.48
C ILE A 157 24.10 23.89 -16.75
N SER A 158 23.16 22.97 -17.07
CA SER A 158 23.24 22.16 -18.28
C SER A 158 23.22 23.04 -19.56
N ARG A 159 22.37 24.05 -19.62
CA ARG A 159 22.32 24.97 -20.78
C ARG A 159 23.65 25.74 -20.94
N ILE A 160 24.21 26.23 -19.85
CA ILE A 160 25.50 26.91 -19.88
C ILE A 160 26.60 25.96 -20.35
N GLY A 161 26.62 24.73 -19.84
CA GLY A 161 27.56 23.69 -20.25
C GLY A 161 27.45 23.34 -21.75
N TYR A 162 26.23 23.18 -22.28
CA TYR A 162 26.06 22.97 -23.73
C TYR A 162 26.53 24.15 -24.57
N VAL A 163 26.23 25.38 -24.19
CA VAL A 163 26.69 26.57 -24.91
C VAL A 163 28.23 26.66 -24.89
N ALA A 164 28.86 26.43 -23.75
CA ALA A 164 30.32 26.43 -23.65
C ALA A 164 30.95 25.31 -24.50
N ALA A 165 30.38 24.10 -24.50
CA ALA A 165 30.87 22.99 -25.28
C ALA A 165 30.76 23.26 -26.81
N THR A 166 29.64 23.86 -27.24
CA THR A 166 29.47 24.25 -28.67
C THR A 166 30.45 25.35 -29.05
N MET A 167 30.69 26.35 -28.23
CA MET A 167 31.68 27.40 -28.50
C MET A 167 33.10 26.85 -28.63
N ILE A 168 33.50 25.91 -27.74
CA ILE A 168 34.80 25.24 -27.85
C ILE A 168 34.91 24.42 -29.12
N ALA A 169 33.88 23.65 -29.47
CA ALA A 169 33.86 22.85 -30.69
C ALA A 169 34.00 23.74 -31.96
N LEU A 170 33.28 24.86 -32.00
CA LEU A 170 33.36 25.81 -33.11
C LEU A 170 34.72 26.47 -33.18
N SER A 171 35.33 26.82 -32.02
CA SER A 171 36.69 27.37 -31.96
C SER A 171 37.74 26.39 -32.48
N LEU A 172 37.62 25.10 -32.15
CA LEU A 172 38.53 24.08 -32.66
C LEU A 172 38.44 23.90 -34.17
N ILE A 173 37.23 23.95 -34.71
CA ILE A 173 37.01 23.85 -36.18
C ILE A 173 37.58 25.05 -36.89
N HIS A 174 37.52 26.27 -36.29
CA HIS A 174 38.02 27.48 -36.92
C HIS A 174 39.57 27.56 -36.90
N ILE A 175 40.24 26.90 -35.98
CA ILE A 175 41.71 26.89 -35.84
C ILE A 175 42.36 25.76 -36.67
N SER A 176 41.61 24.79 -37.10
CA SER A 176 42.05 23.67 -37.94
C SER A 176 41.89 24.00 -39.42
#